data_839ebd32d77d24ebd5072c38f21746b2
#
_entry.id   839ebd32d77d24ebd5072c38f21746b2
#
_cell.length_a   1.000
_cell.length_b   1.000
_cell.length_c   1.000
_cell.angle_alpha   90.00
_cell.angle_beta   90.00
_cell.angle_gamma   90.00
#
_symmetry.space_group_name_H-M   'P 1'
#
loop_
_entity.id
_entity.type
_entity.pdbx_description
1 polymer ?
#
loop_
_entity_poly.entity_id
_entity_poly.type
_entity_poly.pdbx_seq_one_letter_code
_entity_poly.pdbx_strand_id
1 'polypeptide(L)'
;MSQHHIRAADYIMQRLADEGIHEVFLLPGGGAMHLDDAIACEKRLTPIPCHHEQACAIAAEAYGRVHPAGFGVAVVTTGPGATNAITPVAGAWIESLPLLVVSGQVKRADALQGRPIRQGGVQEVDIVSVVKSITKYAVTIDQPLHVRRCLEEALWHMKHGRPGPVWLDVPLDVQAAPVDPDSLEGFVPPQASAPLDLIHPIEQINQLLQTASRPVFLIGHGVRIAGASDVFREIAERLNIPCAFTWNAADTLPWNHPLYVGRPGVVSGRAPNFAIQNSDCLISIGCRLDNIITAYNPQGFARAARKIVVDVDPNELARHAMAIDVPVCADAHTFLQAWSKRLPDMGPIDDWRKRCADWKHRYPPLDGRQFTSTSPIGHFQFVDHLSDVVPENHLVITGSSGLAVEVFYTAFRNRQGQRLFLTSGLGSMGYGLPAAMGACIAAGRQPTVCVESDGSLMLNLQELATLKQQNLPLTLVIMNNNGYASIRNTQRNYFQGRYVGSGQTSGLWMPDFLQLAQAMGIRCERVTDVRQLTPHLFDGHLKVVEVMLEEDEILAPKVSALPQADGSIISMPLEDMSPLLPRDVLRKEMLIPLHQSSEHIHTI
;
A
#
# COMPACT_ATOMS: atom_id res chain seq x y z
N MET A 1 33.45 25.56 29.79
CA MET A 1 32.75 25.14 28.58
C MET A 1 31.38 25.75 28.59
N SER A 2 31.00 26.59 27.62
CA SER A 2 29.66 27.17 27.59
C SER A 2 28.67 26.00 27.36
N GLN A 3 27.75 25.81 28.30
CA GLN A 3 26.66 24.83 28.14
C GLN A 3 25.87 25.23 26.88
N HIS A 4 25.88 24.37 25.87
CA HIS A 4 25.19 24.64 24.61
C HIS A 4 23.73 24.15 24.75
N HIS A 5 22.88 25.00 25.35
CA HIS A 5 21.46 24.67 25.50
C HIS A 5 20.72 24.98 24.20
N ILE A 6 19.92 24.03 23.74
CA ILE A 6 18.94 24.17 22.65
C ILE A 6 17.55 23.82 23.17
N ARG A 7 16.49 24.19 22.45
CA ARG A 7 15.13 23.75 22.82
C ARG A 7 14.96 22.24 22.56
N ALA A 8 14.12 21.58 23.32
CA ALA A 8 13.77 20.19 23.06
C ALA A 8 13.20 20.00 21.65
N ALA A 9 12.44 20.97 21.12
CA ALA A 9 11.97 20.97 19.73
C ALA A 9 13.13 20.98 18.72
N ASP A 10 14.16 21.82 18.95
CA ASP A 10 15.35 21.87 18.08
C ASP A 10 16.11 20.55 18.09
N TYR A 11 16.23 19.93 19.29
CA TYR A 11 16.84 18.60 19.42
C TYR A 11 16.12 17.55 18.56
N ILE A 12 14.77 17.51 18.62
CA ILE A 12 13.98 16.56 17.81
C ILE A 12 14.29 16.77 16.32
N MET A 13 14.23 17.99 15.82
CA MET A 13 14.42 18.27 14.39
C MET A 13 15.85 17.99 13.91
N GLN A 14 16.86 18.32 14.72
CA GLN A 14 18.26 17.98 14.43
C GLN A 14 18.46 16.46 14.33
N ARG A 15 17.90 15.71 15.29
CA ARG A 15 18.00 14.23 15.27
C ARG A 15 17.29 13.61 14.08
N LEU A 16 16.14 14.14 13.64
CA LEU A 16 15.47 13.66 12.43
C LEU A 16 16.30 13.93 11.17
N ALA A 17 16.96 15.08 11.08
CA ALA A 17 17.90 15.35 10.01
C ALA A 17 19.14 14.42 10.04
N ASP A 18 19.64 14.04 11.23
CA ASP A 18 20.71 13.05 11.41
C ASP A 18 20.28 11.64 10.94
N GLU A 19 19.01 11.30 11.06
CA GLU A 19 18.43 10.05 10.53
C GLU A 19 18.22 10.08 9.00
N GLY A 20 18.63 11.17 8.35
CA GLY A 20 18.55 11.32 6.89
C GLY A 20 17.20 11.83 6.38
N ILE A 21 16.35 12.37 7.23
CA ILE A 21 15.12 13.06 6.79
C ILE A 21 15.50 14.43 6.22
N HIS A 22 14.92 14.76 5.07
CA HIS A 22 15.12 16.04 4.41
C HIS A 22 13.83 16.85 4.31
N GLU A 23 12.67 16.21 4.22
CA GLU A 23 11.38 16.86 4.15
C GLU A 23 10.47 16.43 5.30
N VAL A 24 9.73 17.41 5.84
CA VAL A 24 8.75 17.21 6.91
C VAL A 24 7.40 17.73 6.43
N PHE A 25 6.40 16.87 6.46
CA PHE A 25 5.02 17.22 6.08
C PHE A 25 4.28 17.78 7.29
N LEU A 26 3.67 18.95 7.17
CA LEU A 26 3.07 19.60 8.32
C LEU A 26 1.84 20.43 7.97
N LEU A 27 0.99 20.61 8.96
CA LEU A 27 0.03 21.71 9.02
C LEU A 27 0.30 22.49 10.32
N PRO A 28 0.80 23.74 10.22
CA PRO A 28 1.25 24.48 11.39
C PRO A 28 0.09 24.85 12.31
N GLY A 29 0.37 24.93 13.62
CA GLY A 29 -0.65 25.31 14.59
C GLY A 29 -0.09 25.71 15.95
N GLY A 30 -0.88 26.45 16.73
CA GLY A 30 -0.45 27.04 18.00
C GLY A 30 0.11 26.05 19.01
N GLY A 31 -0.42 24.81 19.06
CA GLY A 31 0.08 23.76 19.96
C GLY A 31 1.41 23.12 19.51
N ALA A 32 1.85 23.36 18.26
CA ALA A 32 3.11 22.88 17.70
C ALA A 32 4.11 24.01 17.39
N MET A 33 3.88 25.23 17.83
CA MET A 33 4.60 26.42 17.35
C MET A 33 6.12 26.34 17.51
N HIS A 34 6.64 25.69 18.54
CA HIS A 34 8.09 25.54 18.69
C HIS A 34 8.65 24.39 17.83
N LEU A 35 7.83 23.36 17.52
CA LEU A 35 8.19 22.34 16.53
C LEU A 35 8.26 22.94 15.13
N ASP A 36 7.25 23.77 14.76
CA ASP A 36 7.19 24.46 13.47
C ASP A 36 8.40 25.39 13.29
N ASP A 37 8.74 26.17 14.31
CA ASP A 37 9.92 27.05 14.30
C ASP A 37 11.24 26.25 14.24
N ALA A 38 11.33 25.13 14.95
CA ALA A 38 12.51 24.26 14.93
C ALA A 38 12.75 23.65 13.55
N ILE A 39 11.69 23.27 12.79
CA ILE A 39 11.80 22.84 11.39
C ILE A 39 12.40 23.96 10.54
N ALA A 40 11.95 25.20 10.71
CA ALA A 40 12.48 26.36 9.96
C ALA A 40 13.93 26.69 10.33
N CYS A 41 14.35 26.43 11.57
CA CYS A 41 15.72 26.68 12.04
C CYS A 41 16.71 25.59 11.56
N GLU A 42 16.31 24.34 11.43
CA GLU A 42 17.16 23.25 10.97
C GLU A 42 17.30 23.28 9.44
N LYS A 43 18.46 23.74 8.96
CA LYS A 43 18.70 24.02 7.53
C LYS A 43 18.73 22.79 6.62
N ARG A 44 18.84 21.61 7.19
CA ARG A 44 18.79 20.33 6.45
C ARG A 44 17.35 19.86 6.21
N LEU A 45 16.37 20.46 6.90
CA LEU A 45 14.95 20.15 6.75
C LEU A 45 14.24 21.15 5.85
N THR A 46 13.36 20.66 5.00
CA THR A 46 12.46 21.44 4.17
C THR A 46 11.02 21.20 4.62
N PRO A 47 10.29 22.24 5.07
CA PRO A 47 8.88 22.08 5.39
C PRO A 47 8.05 21.91 4.12
N ILE A 48 7.13 20.94 4.13
CA ILE A 48 6.12 20.72 3.08
C ILE A 48 4.73 20.95 3.70
N PRO A 49 4.23 22.18 3.69
CA PRO A 49 2.92 22.49 4.24
C PRO A 49 1.80 21.87 3.38
N CYS A 50 0.89 21.16 4.02
CA CYS A 50 -0.34 20.65 3.43
C CYS A 50 -1.56 21.43 3.96
N HIS A 51 -2.72 21.18 3.37
CA HIS A 51 -3.97 21.84 3.76
C HIS A 51 -4.87 20.97 4.65
N HIS A 52 -4.43 19.73 4.95
CA HIS A 52 -5.09 18.82 5.88
C HIS A 52 -4.08 17.86 6.50
N GLU A 53 -4.21 17.55 7.79
CA GLU A 53 -3.27 16.68 8.52
C GLU A 53 -3.34 15.22 8.03
N GLN A 54 -4.49 14.77 7.54
CA GLN A 54 -4.60 13.50 6.85
C GLN A 54 -3.65 13.45 5.64
N ALA A 55 -3.61 14.51 4.85
CA ALA A 55 -2.69 14.62 3.71
C ALA A 55 -1.22 14.66 4.15
N CYS A 56 -0.89 15.38 5.24
CA CYS A 56 0.46 15.37 5.83
C CYS A 56 0.91 13.93 6.13
N ALA A 57 0.10 13.18 6.85
CA ALA A 57 0.48 11.85 7.29
C ALA A 57 0.46 10.81 6.13
N ILE A 58 -0.44 10.94 5.12
CA ILE A 58 -0.39 10.13 3.89
C ILE A 58 0.89 10.42 3.11
N ALA A 59 1.24 11.70 2.92
CA ALA A 59 2.43 12.07 2.18
C ALA A 59 3.71 11.59 2.89
N ALA A 60 3.76 11.69 4.22
CA ALA A 60 4.85 11.17 5.03
C ALA A 60 4.97 9.64 4.92
N GLU A 61 3.85 8.91 4.98
CA GLU A 61 3.82 7.46 4.79
C GLU A 61 4.37 7.07 3.42
N ALA A 62 3.88 7.70 2.36
CA ALA A 62 4.31 7.45 0.99
C ALA A 62 5.78 7.87 0.73
N TYR A 63 6.24 8.94 1.38
CA TYR A 63 7.64 9.33 1.41
C TYR A 63 8.51 8.20 1.95
N GLY A 64 8.13 7.60 3.08
CA GLY A 64 8.84 6.48 3.68
C GLY A 64 8.91 5.22 2.80
N ARG A 65 7.95 5.01 1.91
CA ARG A 65 7.97 3.89 0.94
C ARG A 65 9.04 4.04 -0.15
N VAL A 66 9.54 5.25 -0.38
CA VAL A 66 10.44 5.58 -1.50
C VAL A 66 11.78 6.11 -1.02
N HIS A 67 11.81 6.89 0.04
CA HIS A 67 13.02 7.54 0.54
C HIS A 67 13.99 6.54 1.18
N PRO A 68 15.33 6.70 1.00
CA PRO A 68 16.33 5.78 1.56
C PRO A 68 16.31 5.65 3.09
N ALA A 69 15.87 6.67 3.85
CA ALA A 69 15.70 6.58 5.30
C ALA A 69 14.64 5.55 5.71
N GLY A 70 13.74 5.17 4.79
CA GLY A 70 12.73 4.16 4.97
C GLY A 70 11.56 4.56 5.88
N PHE A 71 11.41 5.85 6.19
CA PHE A 71 10.28 6.40 6.94
C PHE A 71 10.06 7.86 6.57
N GLY A 72 8.87 8.38 6.87
CA GLY A 72 8.56 9.80 6.75
C GLY A 72 8.05 10.38 8.06
N VAL A 73 7.99 11.70 8.11
CA VAL A 73 7.64 12.47 9.30
C VAL A 73 6.48 13.41 9.01
N ALA A 74 5.43 13.34 9.82
CA ALA A 74 4.34 14.32 9.84
C ALA A 74 4.35 15.07 11.17
N VAL A 75 4.27 16.42 11.10
CA VAL A 75 4.15 17.27 12.28
C VAL A 75 2.79 17.95 12.26
N VAL A 76 2.04 17.78 13.34
CA VAL A 76 0.65 18.24 13.47
C VAL A 76 0.43 18.94 14.81
N THR A 77 -0.59 19.79 14.88
CA THR A 77 -0.89 20.50 16.13
C THR A 77 -1.75 19.68 17.08
N THR A 78 -2.07 20.25 18.23
CA THR A 78 -2.91 19.69 19.30
C THR A 78 -4.33 19.37 18.81
N GLY A 79 -4.95 18.36 19.42
CA GLY A 79 -6.37 18.05 19.28
C GLY A 79 -6.80 17.71 17.87
N PRO A 80 -7.55 18.59 17.15
CA PRO A 80 -8.04 18.28 15.81
C PRO A 80 -6.90 18.00 14.82
N GLY A 81 -5.73 18.64 14.95
CA GLY A 81 -4.56 18.34 14.15
C GLY A 81 -4.10 16.89 14.32
N ALA A 82 -4.00 16.44 15.55
CA ALA A 82 -3.63 15.06 15.86
C ALA A 82 -4.73 14.06 15.42
N THR A 83 -6.00 14.33 15.71
CA THR A 83 -7.09 13.40 15.37
C THR A 83 -7.29 13.24 13.87
N ASN A 84 -7.03 14.27 13.06
CA ASN A 84 -7.11 14.20 11.60
C ASN A 84 -6.04 13.28 10.98
N ALA A 85 -4.92 13.04 11.66
CA ALA A 85 -3.85 12.18 11.18
C ALA A 85 -4.07 10.67 11.46
N ILE A 86 -5.16 10.28 12.13
CA ILE A 86 -5.39 8.89 12.60
C ILE A 86 -5.57 7.91 11.42
N THR A 87 -6.33 8.26 10.39
CA THR A 87 -6.59 7.38 9.25
C THR A 87 -5.30 6.89 8.57
N PRO A 88 -4.34 7.76 8.19
CA PRO A 88 -3.08 7.31 7.63
C PRO A 88 -2.22 6.47 8.58
N VAL A 89 -2.26 6.76 9.88
CA VAL A 89 -1.55 5.96 10.89
C VAL A 89 -2.14 4.55 10.96
N ALA A 90 -3.47 4.41 10.91
CA ALA A 90 -4.12 3.11 10.82
C ALA A 90 -3.73 2.37 9.52
N GLY A 91 -3.63 3.09 8.39
CA GLY A 91 -3.12 2.55 7.13
C GLY A 91 -1.69 2.05 7.25
N ALA A 92 -0.79 2.86 7.79
CA ALA A 92 0.60 2.50 8.01
C ALA A 92 0.76 1.28 8.95
N TRP A 93 -0.07 1.20 10.00
CA TRP A 93 -0.13 0.05 10.90
C TRP A 93 -0.47 -1.25 10.17
N ILE A 94 -1.55 -1.24 9.39
CA ILE A 94 -2.02 -2.42 8.64
C ILE A 94 -1.02 -2.82 7.57
N GLU A 95 -0.41 -1.85 6.88
CA GLU A 95 0.58 -2.07 5.81
C GLU A 95 2.00 -2.33 6.32
N SER A 96 2.23 -2.27 7.64
CA SER A 96 3.55 -2.45 8.28
C SER A 96 4.58 -1.42 7.83
N LEU A 97 4.19 -0.15 7.77
CA LEU A 97 5.01 0.93 7.25
C LEU A 97 5.56 1.82 8.36
N PRO A 98 6.85 2.10 8.33
CA PRO A 98 7.46 3.07 9.23
C PRO A 98 6.91 4.48 8.98
N LEU A 99 6.33 5.09 10.00
CA LEU A 99 5.83 6.47 9.98
C LEU A 99 6.01 7.08 11.36
N LEU A 100 6.59 8.26 11.43
CA LEU A 100 6.64 9.05 12.66
C LEU A 100 5.65 10.21 12.58
N VAL A 101 4.73 10.26 13.53
CA VAL A 101 3.91 11.45 13.77
C VAL A 101 4.40 12.15 15.03
N VAL A 102 4.64 13.46 14.93
CA VAL A 102 4.94 14.32 16.06
C VAL A 102 3.81 15.32 16.22
N SER A 103 3.06 15.22 17.31
CA SER A 103 1.99 16.17 17.63
C SER A 103 2.40 17.16 18.70
N GLY A 104 1.95 18.39 18.56
CA GLY A 104 1.94 19.32 19.68
C GLY A 104 0.83 18.99 20.67
N GLN A 105 1.00 19.42 21.94
CA GLN A 105 0.01 19.27 23.00
C GLN A 105 -0.07 20.55 23.84
N VAL A 106 -1.15 20.71 24.59
CA VAL A 106 -1.27 21.79 25.58
C VAL A 106 -0.11 21.72 26.60
N LYS A 107 0.15 22.83 27.32
CA LYS A 107 1.15 22.82 28.39
C LYS A 107 0.79 21.76 29.44
N ARG A 108 1.80 21.13 30.04
CA ARG A 108 1.60 20.12 31.10
C ARG A 108 0.70 20.62 32.25
N ALA A 109 0.85 21.89 32.63
CA ALA A 109 0.03 22.49 33.68
C ALA A 109 -1.47 22.62 33.31
N ASP A 110 -1.76 22.75 32.02
CA ASP A 110 -3.11 22.90 31.48
C ASP A 110 -3.76 21.56 31.10
N ALA A 111 -2.96 20.50 31.04
CA ALA A 111 -3.41 19.17 30.62
C ALA A 111 -4.35 18.51 31.65
N LEU A 112 -5.10 17.53 31.18
CA LEU A 112 -6.09 16.77 31.94
C LEU A 112 -5.49 16.09 33.18
N GLN A 113 -4.25 15.58 33.11
CA GLN A 113 -3.49 14.99 34.21
C GLN A 113 -4.28 13.91 35.02
N GLY A 114 -5.06 13.07 34.33
CA GLY A 114 -5.84 12.01 34.96
C GLY A 114 -7.09 12.49 35.72
N ARG A 115 -7.42 13.79 35.69
CA ARG A 115 -8.66 14.30 36.29
C ARG A 115 -9.87 13.70 35.57
N PRO A 116 -10.97 13.36 36.29
CA PRO A 116 -12.16 12.75 35.68
C PRO A 116 -13.06 13.80 34.99
N ILE A 117 -12.47 14.60 34.12
CA ILE A 117 -13.12 15.59 33.28
C ILE A 117 -12.80 15.29 31.80
N ARG A 118 -13.57 15.83 30.88
CA ARG A 118 -13.41 15.51 29.45
C ARG A 118 -12.21 16.24 28.79
N GLN A 119 -11.86 17.41 29.28
CA GLN A 119 -10.82 18.26 28.71
C GLN A 119 -10.25 19.18 29.80
N GLY A 120 -8.94 19.35 29.85
CA GLY A 120 -8.25 20.33 30.68
C GLY A 120 -7.97 21.62 29.91
N GLY A 121 -6.99 21.61 29.03
CA GLY A 121 -6.66 22.73 28.16
C GLY A 121 -7.52 22.76 26.89
N VAL A 122 -7.63 23.96 26.28
CA VAL A 122 -8.37 24.11 25.00
C VAL A 122 -7.69 23.29 23.89
N GLN A 123 -8.48 22.56 23.11
CA GLN A 123 -8.04 21.63 22.06
C GLN A 123 -7.31 20.37 22.57
N GLU A 124 -7.15 20.18 23.87
CA GLU A 124 -6.56 18.95 24.40
C GLU A 124 -7.36 17.71 24.00
N VAL A 125 -6.65 16.70 23.54
CA VAL A 125 -7.13 15.31 23.35
C VAL A 125 -6.03 14.38 23.86
N ASP A 126 -6.37 13.35 24.61
CA ASP A 126 -5.44 12.27 24.94
C ASP A 126 -5.20 11.39 23.70
N ILE A 127 -4.40 11.93 22.78
CA ILE A 127 -4.14 11.28 21.50
C ILE A 127 -3.38 9.97 21.66
N VAL A 128 -2.50 9.86 22.65
CA VAL A 128 -1.72 8.65 22.90
C VAL A 128 -2.64 7.46 23.19
N SER A 129 -3.65 7.65 24.04
CA SER A 129 -4.65 6.60 24.31
C SER A 129 -5.46 6.23 23.06
N VAL A 130 -5.78 7.21 22.18
CA VAL A 130 -6.54 6.99 20.95
C VAL A 130 -5.74 6.16 19.94
N VAL A 131 -4.45 6.44 19.77
CA VAL A 131 -3.62 5.79 18.72
C VAL A 131 -2.88 4.54 19.22
N LYS A 132 -2.95 4.22 20.49
CA LYS A 132 -2.21 3.11 21.10
C LYS A 132 -2.40 1.76 20.39
N SER A 133 -3.60 1.49 19.88
CA SER A 133 -3.91 0.23 19.19
C SER A 133 -3.44 0.16 17.74
N ILE A 134 -3.01 1.29 17.19
CA ILE A 134 -2.58 1.42 15.78
C ILE A 134 -1.16 1.98 15.66
N THR A 135 -0.38 1.90 16.73
CA THR A 135 1.03 2.32 16.74
C THR A 135 1.87 1.27 17.48
N LYS A 136 3.13 1.17 17.12
CA LYS A 136 4.09 0.32 17.82
C LYS A 136 4.59 0.96 19.14
N TYR A 137 4.61 2.28 19.14
CA TYR A 137 4.99 3.09 20.29
C TYR A 137 4.28 4.44 20.20
N ALA A 138 3.66 4.85 21.27
CA ALA A 138 3.06 6.18 21.40
C ALA A 138 3.29 6.69 22.81
N VAL A 139 3.80 7.92 22.94
CA VAL A 139 4.13 8.52 24.22
C VAL A 139 3.95 10.03 24.21
N THR A 140 3.46 10.58 25.31
CA THR A 140 3.57 12.02 25.61
C THR A 140 4.90 12.25 26.32
N ILE A 141 5.74 13.15 25.79
CA ILE A 141 7.03 13.52 26.39
C ILE A 141 6.76 14.47 27.57
N ASP A 142 6.58 13.88 28.74
CA ASP A 142 6.20 14.61 29.98
C ASP A 142 7.37 15.37 30.64
N GLN A 143 8.62 15.00 30.33
CA GLN A 143 9.83 15.65 30.87
C GLN A 143 10.76 16.03 29.71
N PRO A 144 11.26 17.28 29.67
CA PRO A 144 12.20 17.72 28.63
C PRO A 144 13.46 16.84 28.54
N LEU A 145 13.94 16.32 29.67
CA LEU A 145 15.13 15.46 29.72
C LEU A 145 14.90 14.07 29.10
N HIS A 146 13.65 13.66 28.89
CA HIS A 146 13.32 12.39 28.24
C HIS A 146 13.24 12.48 26.71
N VAL A 147 13.42 13.67 26.12
CA VAL A 147 13.24 13.89 24.67
C VAL A 147 14.10 12.95 23.84
N ARG A 148 15.37 12.79 24.21
CA ARG A 148 16.30 11.88 23.51
C ARG A 148 15.84 10.44 23.62
N ARG A 149 15.58 9.96 24.81
CA ARG A 149 15.16 8.59 25.07
C ARG A 149 13.88 8.24 24.33
N CYS A 150 12.84 9.09 24.43
CA CYS A 150 11.55 8.84 23.77
C CYS A 150 11.69 8.81 22.24
N LEU A 151 12.49 9.71 21.65
CA LEU A 151 12.72 9.74 20.22
C LEU A 151 13.50 8.51 19.75
N GLU A 152 14.60 8.16 20.40
CA GLU A 152 15.41 6.97 20.06
C GLU A 152 14.58 5.67 20.21
N GLU A 153 13.77 5.57 21.26
CA GLU A 153 12.87 4.44 21.50
C GLU A 153 11.79 4.34 20.42
N ALA A 154 11.19 5.48 20.02
CA ALA A 154 10.24 5.54 18.92
C ALA A 154 10.86 5.07 17.60
N LEU A 155 12.03 5.60 17.24
CA LEU A 155 12.75 5.21 16.02
C LEU A 155 13.14 3.73 16.02
N TRP A 156 13.53 3.21 17.18
CA TRP A 156 13.82 1.79 17.32
C TRP A 156 12.58 0.92 17.10
N HIS A 157 11.48 1.21 17.79
CA HIS A 157 10.23 0.47 17.63
C HIS A 157 9.69 0.53 16.21
N MET A 158 9.78 1.69 15.56
CA MET A 158 9.31 1.89 14.20
C MET A 158 9.93 0.90 13.20
N LYS A 159 11.22 0.61 13.35
CA LYS A 159 12.03 -0.16 12.38
C LYS A 159 12.22 -1.63 12.77
N HIS A 160 12.19 -1.98 14.07
CA HIS A 160 12.53 -3.32 14.54
C HIS A 160 11.38 -4.32 14.51
N GLY A 161 11.68 -5.57 14.13
CA GLY A 161 10.69 -6.62 13.93
C GLY A 161 9.78 -6.29 12.75
N ARG A 162 8.46 -6.52 12.88
CA ARG A 162 7.49 -6.03 11.91
C ARG A 162 7.42 -4.50 12.02
N PRO A 163 7.77 -3.73 10.99
CA PRO A 163 7.75 -2.27 11.06
C PRO A 163 6.34 -1.71 11.27
N GLY A 164 6.26 -0.45 11.69
CA GLY A 164 4.97 0.22 11.85
C GLY A 164 5.09 1.64 12.38
N PRO A 165 3.99 2.38 12.43
CA PRO A 165 3.98 3.77 12.84
C PRO A 165 4.24 3.94 14.33
N VAL A 166 4.77 5.13 14.67
CA VAL A 166 5.02 5.57 16.04
C VAL A 166 4.54 7.02 16.22
N TRP A 167 4.27 7.41 17.47
CA TRP A 167 3.71 8.72 17.78
C TRP A 167 4.40 9.36 18.98
N LEU A 168 4.88 10.60 18.81
CA LEU A 168 5.39 11.45 19.88
C LEU A 168 4.46 12.64 20.08
N ASP A 169 3.88 12.77 21.25
CA ASP A 169 3.03 13.89 21.64
C ASP A 169 3.82 14.80 22.56
N VAL A 170 4.03 16.06 22.17
CA VAL A 170 5.00 16.96 22.82
C VAL A 170 4.30 18.19 23.39
N PRO A 171 4.14 18.30 24.72
CA PRO A 171 3.56 19.47 25.37
C PRO A 171 4.31 20.76 25.04
N LEU A 172 3.57 21.85 24.87
CA LEU A 172 4.08 23.13 24.41
C LEU A 172 5.23 23.69 25.30
N ASP A 173 5.14 23.52 26.60
CA ASP A 173 6.18 23.90 27.53
C ASP A 173 7.41 22.98 27.48
N VAL A 174 7.23 21.71 27.10
CA VAL A 174 8.34 20.78 26.83
C VAL A 174 9.04 21.16 25.52
N GLN A 175 8.29 21.48 24.47
CA GLN A 175 8.87 21.94 23.19
C GLN A 175 9.84 23.10 23.39
N ALA A 176 9.47 24.07 24.24
CA ALA A 176 10.23 25.30 24.52
C ALA A 176 11.39 25.09 25.51
N ALA A 177 11.39 24.02 26.26
CA ALA A 177 12.33 23.83 27.37
C ALA A 177 13.79 23.72 26.87
N PRO A 178 14.75 24.39 27.55
CA PRO A 178 16.16 24.23 27.24
C PRO A 178 16.66 22.85 27.70
N VAL A 179 17.40 22.18 26.81
CA VAL A 179 18.08 20.91 27.08
C VAL A 179 19.55 21.01 26.66
N ASP A 180 20.40 20.30 27.34
CA ASP A 180 21.79 20.13 26.96
C ASP A 180 21.92 18.76 26.28
N PRO A 181 22.14 18.69 24.96
CA PRO A 181 22.18 17.44 24.20
C PRO A 181 23.16 16.40 24.74
N ASP A 182 24.28 16.86 25.30
CA ASP A 182 25.34 15.99 25.82
C ASP A 182 24.95 15.32 27.15
N SER A 183 23.99 15.89 27.89
CA SER A 183 23.52 15.40 29.19
C SER A 183 22.26 14.53 29.10
N LEU A 184 21.62 14.46 27.91
CA LEU A 184 20.39 13.68 27.74
C LEU A 184 20.65 12.17 27.78
N GLU A 185 19.85 11.46 28.59
CA GLU A 185 19.86 10.00 28.62
C GLU A 185 19.29 9.42 27.32
N GLY A 186 20.05 8.50 26.70
CA GLY A 186 19.63 7.80 25.49
C GLY A 186 18.81 6.54 25.80
N PHE A 187 18.16 6.00 24.77
CA PHE A 187 17.50 4.70 24.81
C PHE A 187 18.52 3.57 24.68
N VAL A 188 18.42 2.55 25.53
CA VAL A 188 19.22 1.33 25.42
C VAL A 188 18.34 0.24 24.81
N PRO A 189 18.60 -0.15 23.54
CA PRO A 189 17.83 -1.22 22.92
C PRO A 189 17.90 -2.52 23.69
N PRO A 190 16.83 -3.34 23.71
CA PRO A 190 16.89 -4.69 24.27
C PRO A 190 18.01 -5.50 23.62
N GLN A 191 18.62 -6.40 24.39
CA GLN A 191 19.67 -7.27 23.87
C GLN A 191 19.15 -8.07 22.66
N ALA A 192 19.92 -8.12 21.59
CA ALA A 192 19.56 -8.89 20.41
C ALA A 192 19.30 -10.36 20.75
N SER A 193 18.23 -10.92 20.23
CA SER A 193 17.93 -12.35 20.34
C SER A 193 19.08 -13.16 19.71
N ALA A 194 19.20 -14.44 20.13
CA ALA A 194 20.17 -15.35 19.52
C ALA A 194 20.00 -15.39 17.98
N PRO A 195 21.09 -15.61 17.23
CA PRO A 195 21.01 -15.73 15.77
C PRO A 195 19.94 -16.75 15.37
N LEU A 196 19.09 -16.36 14.41
CA LEU A 196 18.03 -17.22 13.90
C LEU A 196 18.67 -18.39 13.13
N ASP A 197 18.32 -19.63 13.49
CA ASP A 197 18.69 -20.79 12.70
C ASP A 197 17.82 -20.85 11.44
N LEU A 198 18.41 -20.53 10.29
CA LEU A 198 17.80 -20.62 8.97
C LEU A 198 18.27 -21.84 8.18
N ILE A 199 19.27 -22.59 8.68
CA ILE A 199 19.85 -23.71 7.95
C ILE A 199 18.81 -24.80 7.77
N HIS A 200 18.20 -25.25 8.85
CA HIS A 200 17.20 -26.32 8.83
C HIS A 200 15.95 -25.98 7.98
N PRO A 201 15.29 -24.83 8.12
CA PRO A 201 14.21 -24.45 7.20
C PRO A 201 14.63 -24.40 5.73
N ILE A 202 15.81 -23.86 5.43
CA ILE A 202 16.31 -23.79 4.05
C ILE A 202 16.52 -25.19 3.48
N GLU A 203 17.06 -26.12 4.25
CA GLU A 203 17.21 -27.52 3.81
C GLU A 203 15.85 -28.19 3.51
N GLN A 204 14.87 -27.97 4.37
CA GLN A 204 13.50 -28.46 4.13
C GLN A 204 12.88 -27.87 2.85
N ILE A 205 13.05 -26.56 2.64
CA ILE A 205 12.59 -25.86 1.42
C ILE A 205 13.26 -26.48 0.18
N ASN A 206 14.58 -26.66 0.24
CA ASN A 206 15.34 -27.22 -0.87
C ASN A 206 14.92 -28.66 -1.22
N GLN A 207 14.65 -29.49 -0.21
CA GLN A 207 14.12 -30.85 -0.42
C GLN A 207 12.74 -30.85 -1.09
N LEU A 208 11.85 -29.94 -0.70
CA LEU A 208 10.55 -29.78 -1.34
C LEU A 208 10.69 -29.34 -2.80
N LEU A 209 11.57 -28.38 -3.07
CA LEU A 209 11.80 -27.86 -4.42
C LEU A 209 12.43 -28.87 -5.36
N GLN A 210 13.34 -29.72 -4.88
CA GLN A 210 13.95 -30.78 -5.69
C GLN A 210 12.94 -31.80 -6.23
N THR A 211 11.80 -31.95 -5.55
CA THR A 211 10.73 -32.88 -5.95
C THR A 211 9.53 -32.18 -6.59
N ALA A 212 9.49 -30.85 -6.54
CA ALA A 212 8.40 -30.07 -7.10
C ALA A 212 8.43 -30.03 -8.62
N SER A 213 7.30 -30.28 -9.24
CA SER A 213 7.13 -30.17 -10.69
C SER A 213 6.44 -28.85 -11.12
N ARG A 214 5.73 -28.22 -10.18
CA ARG A 214 4.93 -27.01 -10.43
C ARG A 214 5.10 -25.96 -9.31
N PRO A 215 6.36 -25.56 -9.01
CA PRO A 215 6.60 -24.56 -7.98
C PRO A 215 6.16 -23.16 -8.45
N VAL A 216 5.69 -22.33 -7.49
CA VAL A 216 5.31 -20.91 -7.72
C VAL A 216 5.78 -20.06 -6.56
N PHE A 217 6.37 -18.92 -6.86
CA PHE A 217 6.56 -17.84 -5.90
C PHE A 217 5.30 -16.99 -5.77
N LEU A 218 4.91 -16.67 -4.53
CA LEU A 218 3.93 -15.63 -4.22
C LEU A 218 4.60 -14.56 -3.35
N ILE A 219 4.85 -13.41 -3.94
CA ILE A 219 5.65 -12.35 -3.32
C ILE A 219 4.74 -11.22 -2.84
N GLY A 220 4.88 -10.91 -1.55
CA GLY A 220 4.16 -9.82 -0.90
C GLY A 220 5.02 -8.59 -0.67
N HIS A 221 4.36 -7.53 -0.17
CA HIS A 221 4.99 -6.24 0.10
C HIS A 221 6.14 -6.32 1.12
N GLY A 222 6.13 -7.32 2.02
CA GLY A 222 7.20 -7.54 3.00
C GLY A 222 8.59 -7.71 2.38
N VAL A 223 8.70 -8.26 1.16
CA VAL A 223 9.97 -8.36 0.44
C VAL A 223 10.52 -6.97 0.11
N ARG A 224 9.65 -6.04 -0.29
CA ARG A 224 10.07 -4.66 -0.58
C ARG A 224 10.37 -3.87 0.69
N ILE A 225 9.55 -3.98 1.72
CA ILE A 225 9.79 -3.33 3.02
C ILE A 225 11.15 -3.74 3.59
N ALA A 226 11.52 -5.02 3.45
CA ALA A 226 12.80 -5.54 3.88
C ALA A 226 13.98 -5.13 2.96
N GLY A 227 13.76 -4.39 1.87
CA GLY A 227 14.81 -4.05 0.90
C GLY A 227 15.36 -5.26 0.12
N ALA A 228 14.57 -6.33 -0.02
CA ALA A 228 15.03 -7.62 -0.55
C ALA A 228 14.63 -7.90 -2.01
N SER A 229 14.11 -6.90 -2.73
CA SER A 229 13.60 -7.09 -4.10
C SER A 229 14.65 -7.59 -5.09
N ASP A 230 15.89 -7.09 -5.01
CA ASP A 230 16.95 -7.46 -5.94
C ASP A 230 17.46 -8.89 -5.66
N VAL A 231 17.69 -9.22 -4.40
CA VAL A 231 18.07 -10.60 -4.00
C VAL A 231 16.99 -11.60 -4.38
N PHE A 232 15.72 -11.23 -4.21
CA PHE A 232 14.60 -12.09 -4.66
C PHE A 232 14.65 -12.29 -6.17
N ARG A 233 14.87 -11.23 -6.96
CA ARG A 233 14.94 -11.32 -8.42
C ARG A 233 16.04 -12.29 -8.86
N GLU A 234 17.24 -12.17 -8.29
CA GLU A 234 18.36 -13.09 -8.57
C GLU A 234 18.00 -14.55 -8.25
N ILE A 235 17.34 -14.81 -7.13
CA ILE A 235 16.90 -16.16 -6.75
C ILE A 235 15.85 -16.68 -7.74
N ALA A 236 14.85 -15.87 -8.07
CA ALA A 236 13.78 -16.26 -8.99
C ALA A 236 14.33 -16.61 -10.38
N GLU A 237 15.27 -15.83 -10.91
CA GLU A 237 15.93 -16.06 -12.19
C GLU A 237 16.82 -17.32 -12.16
N ARG A 238 17.59 -17.53 -11.08
CA ARG A 238 18.43 -18.72 -10.93
C ARG A 238 17.63 -20.01 -10.81
N LEU A 239 16.54 -20.00 -10.04
CA LEU A 239 15.65 -21.16 -9.88
C LEU A 239 14.66 -21.30 -11.05
N ASN A 240 14.50 -20.23 -11.83
CA ASN A 240 13.63 -20.17 -13.01
C ASN A 240 12.16 -20.50 -12.72
N ILE A 241 11.68 -20.12 -11.51
CA ILE A 241 10.33 -20.42 -11.00
C ILE A 241 9.37 -19.27 -11.37
N PRO A 242 8.15 -19.58 -11.88
CA PRO A 242 7.09 -18.60 -12.10
C PRO A 242 6.73 -17.80 -10.82
N CYS A 243 6.51 -16.49 -10.98
CA CYS A 243 6.31 -15.55 -9.88
C CYS A 243 4.94 -14.86 -9.99
N ALA A 244 4.17 -14.94 -8.93
CA ALA A 244 2.96 -14.18 -8.71
C ALA A 244 3.20 -13.11 -7.62
N PHE A 245 2.52 -11.95 -7.71
CA PHE A 245 2.78 -10.81 -6.85
C PHE A 245 1.49 -10.26 -6.25
N THR A 246 1.54 -9.83 -4.99
CA THR A 246 0.46 -8.99 -4.44
C THR A 246 0.54 -7.58 -5.03
N TRP A 247 -0.51 -6.78 -4.89
CA TRP A 247 -0.60 -5.46 -5.52
C TRP A 247 0.61 -4.55 -5.22
N ASN A 248 1.01 -4.43 -3.95
CA ASN A 248 2.16 -3.61 -3.52
C ASN A 248 3.54 -4.23 -3.81
N ALA A 249 3.58 -5.43 -4.38
CA ALA A 249 4.80 -6.09 -4.83
C ALA A 249 4.85 -6.26 -6.37
N ALA A 250 3.81 -5.79 -7.09
CA ALA A 250 3.63 -6.02 -8.52
C ALA A 250 4.78 -5.48 -9.39
N ASP A 251 5.47 -4.47 -8.92
CA ASP A 251 6.59 -3.81 -9.59
C ASP A 251 7.97 -4.46 -9.28
N THR A 252 7.99 -5.58 -8.57
CA THR A 252 9.23 -6.32 -8.30
C THR A 252 9.85 -6.89 -9.59
N LEU A 253 8.99 -7.32 -10.53
CA LEU A 253 9.37 -7.64 -11.91
C LEU A 253 8.51 -6.84 -12.89
N PRO A 254 9.00 -6.48 -14.08
CA PRO A 254 8.16 -5.88 -15.10
C PRO A 254 7.18 -6.92 -15.66
N TRP A 255 6.01 -6.45 -16.14
CA TRP A 255 4.94 -7.31 -16.65
C TRP A 255 5.41 -8.28 -17.75
N ASN A 256 6.32 -7.84 -18.61
CA ASN A 256 6.85 -8.63 -19.74
C ASN A 256 7.94 -9.63 -19.33
N HIS A 257 8.34 -9.67 -18.07
CA HIS A 257 9.35 -10.64 -17.60
C HIS A 257 8.83 -12.08 -17.79
N PRO A 258 9.67 -13.02 -18.29
CA PRO A 258 9.24 -14.41 -18.58
C PRO A 258 8.66 -15.16 -17.36
N LEU A 259 9.11 -14.83 -16.17
CA LEU A 259 8.64 -15.44 -14.92
C LEU A 259 7.40 -14.75 -14.33
N TYR A 260 7.00 -13.59 -14.83
CA TYR A 260 5.85 -12.85 -14.29
C TYR A 260 4.54 -13.50 -14.70
N VAL A 261 3.80 -14.10 -13.76
CA VAL A 261 2.51 -14.74 -14.02
C VAL A 261 1.33 -13.78 -13.87
N GLY A 262 1.41 -12.87 -12.89
CA GLY A 262 0.37 -11.88 -12.61
C GLY A 262 0.14 -11.66 -11.12
N ARG A 263 -1.02 -11.09 -10.81
CA ARG A 263 -1.45 -10.71 -9.45
C ARG A 263 -2.66 -11.56 -9.07
N PRO A 264 -2.51 -12.61 -8.21
CA PRO A 264 -3.61 -13.50 -7.83
C PRO A 264 -4.54 -12.85 -6.81
N GLY A 265 -5.75 -13.38 -6.69
CA GLY A 265 -6.72 -12.98 -5.67
C GLY A 265 -8.16 -12.96 -6.16
N VAL A 266 -9.04 -12.39 -5.33
CA VAL A 266 -10.47 -12.22 -5.63
C VAL A 266 -10.68 -11.39 -6.89
N VAL A 267 -9.93 -10.26 -6.98
CA VAL A 267 -9.91 -9.35 -8.11
C VAL A 267 -8.58 -9.54 -8.82
N SER A 268 -8.61 -10.23 -9.94
CA SER A 268 -7.42 -10.73 -10.62
C SER A 268 -7.76 -11.14 -12.06
N GLY A 269 -6.73 -11.35 -12.87
CA GLY A 269 -6.86 -12.18 -14.08
C GLY A 269 -6.92 -13.67 -13.74
N ARG A 270 -7.37 -14.52 -14.69
CA ARG A 270 -7.48 -15.98 -14.48
C ARG A 270 -6.11 -16.65 -14.39
N ALA A 271 -5.14 -16.20 -15.19
CA ALA A 271 -3.83 -16.84 -15.29
C ALA A 271 -3.08 -16.98 -13.95
N PRO A 272 -2.92 -15.91 -13.13
CA PRO A 272 -2.25 -16.05 -11.84
C PRO A 272 -3.02 -16.94 -10.86
N ASN A 273 -4.36 -16.95 -10.90
CA ASN A 273 -5.16 -17.81 -10.07
C ASN A 273 -4.99 -19.27 -10.48
N PHE A 274 -4.93 -19.60 -11.77
CA PHE A 274 -4.61 -20.96 -12.25
C PHE A 274 -3.21 -21.40 -11.81
N ALA A 275 -2.21 -20.52 -11.89
CA ALA A 275 -0.85 -20.86 -11.48
C ALA A 275 -0.77 -21.19 -9.98
N ILE A 276 -1.40 -20.39 -9.12
CA ILE A 276 -1.45 -20.65 -7.67
C ILE A 276 -2.18 -21.96 -7.38
N GLN A 277 -3.37 -22.17 -7.97
CA GLN A 277 -4.21 -23.33 -7.65
C GLN A 277 -3.64 -24.65 -8.17
N ASN A 278 -2.92 -24.64 -9.28
CA ASN A 278 -2.29 -25.82 -9.85
C ASN A 278 -0.87 -26.08 -9.33
N SER A 279 -0.33 -25.21 -8.48
CA SER A 279 1.00 -25.43 -7.91
C SER A 279 1.04 -26.67 -7.01
N ASP A 280 2.19 -27.33 -6.96
CA ASP A 280 2.49 -28.43 -6.01
C ASP A 280 3.45 -27.97 -4.89
N CYS A 281 4.11 -26.82 -5.08
CA CYS A 281 4.93 -26.15 -4.07
C CYS A 281 4.73 -24.64 -4.18
N LEU A 282 4.17 -24.02 -3.14
CA LEU A 282 3.95 -22.59 -3.05
C LEU A 282 4.94 -21.97 -2.07
N ILE A 283 5.76 -21.03 -2.54
CA ILE A 283 6.70 -20.29 -1.70
C ILE A 283 6.19 -18.86 -1.55
N SER A 284 5.58 -18.57 -0.41
CA SER A 284 5.05 -17.26 -0.07
C SER A 284 6.05 -16.49 0.81
N ILE A 285 6.48 -15.31 0.37
CA ILE A 285 7.48 -14.50 1.09
C ILE A 285 6.94 -13.10 1.30
N GLY A 286 6.88 -12.65 2.57
CA GLY A 286 6.42 -11.32 2.96
C GLY A 286 4.98 -11.01 2.49
N CYS A 287 4.14 -12.03 2.43
CA CYS A 287 2.75 -11.96 2.01
C CYS A 287 1.85 -12.44 3.15
N ARG A 288 0.97 -11.57 3.64
CA ARG A 288 0.05 -11.91 4.74
C ARG A 288 -0.98 -12.99 4.40
N LEU A 289 -1.15 -13.36 3.15
CA LEU A 289 -2.17 -14.31 2.68
C LEU A 289 -3.56 -13.93 3.22
N ASP A 290 -3.92 -12.66 3.05
CA ASP A 290 -5.19 -12.11 3.50
C ASP A 290 -6.39 -12.63 2.67
N ASN A 291 -7.59 -12.19 3.04
CA ASN A 291 -8.81 -12.66 2.41
C ASN A 291 -8.92 -12.31 0.91
N ILE A 292 -8.28 -11.21 0.47
CA ILE A 292 -8.25 -10.85 -0.96
C ILE A 292 -7.41 -11.84 -1.75
N ILE A 293 -6.27 -12.26 -1.19
CA ILE A 293 -5.37 -13.23 -1.83
C ILE A 293 -5.95 -14.65 -1.78
N THR A 294 -6.54 -15.05 -0.65
CA THR A 294 -7.10 -16.40 -0.46
C THR A 294 -8.55 -16.55 -0.92
N ALA A 295 -9.16 -15.47 -1.45
CA ALA A 295 -10.57 -15.41 -1.87
C ALA A 295 -11.55 -15.77 -0.75
N TYR A 296 -11.28 -15.38 0.50
CA TYR A 296 -12.09 -15.77 1.67
C TYR A 296 -12.25 -17.30 1.82
N ASN A 297 -11.43 -18.08 1.14
CA ASN A 297 -11.44 -19.54 1.13
C ASN A 297 -10.03 -20.10 1.36
N PRO A 298 -9.45 -19.94 2.56
CA PRO A 298 -8.08 -20.36 2.85
C PRO A 298 -7.87 -21.87 2.70
N GLN A 299 -8.90 -22.68 2.94
CA GLN A 299 -8.82 -24.15 2.77
C GLN A 299 -8.75 -24.57 1.30
N GLY A 300 -9.43 -23.82 0.41
CA GLY A 300 -9.37 -24.03 -1.04
C GLY A 300 -8.15 -23.43 -1.72
N PHE A 301 -7.36 -22.59 -1.00
CA PHE A 301 -6.22 -21.88 -1.55
C PHE A 301 -5.01 -22.79 -1.73
N ALA A 302 -4.49 -22.88 -2.96
CA ALA A 302 -3.34 -23.74 -3.31
C ALA A 302 -3.44 -25.12 -2.64
N ARG A 303 -4.61 -25.76 -2.73
CA ARG A 303 -4.99 -26.93 -1.93
C ARG A 303 -4.13 -28.17 -2.17
N ALA A 304 -3.49 -28.26 -3.33
CA ALA A 304 -2.58 -29.37 -3.66
C ALA A 304 -1.11 -29.06 -3.38
N ALA A 305 -0.78 -27.81 -3.03
CA ALA A 305 0.60 -27.39 -2.83
C ALA A 305 1.10 -27.65 -1.40
N ARG A 306 2.37 -28.03 -1.29
CA ARG A 306 3.14 -27.86 -0.06
C ARG A 306 3.41 -26.36 0.09
N LYS A 307 3.11 -25.80 1.26
CA LYS A 307 3.15 -24.35 1.49
C LYS A 307 4.32 -23.97 2.38
N ILE A 308 5.20 -23.19 1.83
CA ILE A 308 6.32 -22.53 2.52
C ILE A 308 5.90 -21.08 2.73
N VAL A 309 5.91 -20.60 3.96
CA VAL A 309 5.51 -19.22 4.26
C VAL A 309 6.60 -18.55 5.11
N VAL A 310 7.16 -17.46 4.58
CA VAL A 310 8.17 -16.65 5.26
C VAL A 310 7.53 -15.33 5.66
N ASP A 311 7.46 -15.07 6.96
CA ASP A 311 6.95 -13.81 7.51
C ASP A 311 7.74 -13.43 8.77
N VAL A 312 7.87 -12.13 9.02
CA VAL A 312 8.58 -11.62 10.21
C VAL A 312 7.74 -11.74 11.48
N ASP A 313 6.41 -11.87 11.34
CA ASP A 313 5.47 -11.91 12.45
C ASP A 313 4.99 -13.35 12.72
N PRO A 314 5.32 -13.95 13.88
CA PRO A 314 4.86 -15.29 14.21
C PRO A 314 3.33 -15.40 14.32
N ASN A 315 2.62 -14.31 14.64
CA ASN A 315 1.17 -14.32 14.72
C ASN A 315 0.53 -14.43 13.33
N GLU A 316 1.14 -13.81 12.31
CA GLU A 316 0.70 -14.00 10.91
C GLU A 316 0.88 -15.44 10.46
N LEU A 317 1.99 -16.10 10.83
CA LEU A 317 2.19 -17.51 10.54
C LEU A 317 1.18 -18.44 11.24
N ALA A 318 0.80 -18.10 12.48
CA ALA A 318 -0.09 -18.92 13.29
C ALA A 318 -1.58 -18.77 12.97
N ARG A 319 -2.01 -17.64 12.36
CA ARG A 319 -3.44 -17.33 12.19
C ARG A 319 -4.17 -18.08 11.08
N HIS A 320 -3.45 -18.74 10.17
CA HIS A 320 -4.04 -19.31 8.96
C HIS A 320 -4.84 -20.59 9.24
N ALA A 321 -6.05 -20.67 8.67
CA ALA A 321 -6.87 -21.88 8.69
C ALA A 321 -6.39 -22.97 7.70
N MET A 322 -5.39 -22.64 6.85
CA MET A 322 -4.74 -23.60 5.94
C MET A 322 -3.49 -24.21 6.59
N ALA A 323 -3.13 -25.41 6.19
CA ALA A 323 -1.86 -26.03 6.61
C ALA A 323 -0.67 -25.29 5.95
N ILE A 324 0.33 -24.95 6.76
CA ILE A 324 1.64 -24.46 6.32
C ILE A 324 2.66 -25.55 6.61
N ASP A 325 3.34 -26.04 5.58
CA ASP A 325 4.29 -27.15 5.72
C ASP A 325 5.64 -26.69 6.28
N VAL A 326 6.12 -25.53 5.86
CA VAL A 326 7.36 -24.93 6.35
C VAL A 326 7.11 -23.45 6.73
N PRO A 327 6.73 -23.18 7.99
CA PRO A 327 6.66 -21.81 8.48
C PRO A 327 8.08 -21.32 8.81
N VAL A 328 8.44 -20.13 8.31
CA VAL A 328 9.74 -19.48 8.59
C VAL A 328 9.49 -18.10 9.17
N CYS A 329 9.71 -17.96 10.48
CA CYS A 329 9.61 -16.66 11.15
C CYS A 329 10.93 -15.91 10.99
N ALA A 330 11.03 -15.09 9.93
CA ALA A 330 12.23 -14.35 9.61
C ALA A 330 11.93 -13.09 8.82
N ASP A 331 12.81 -12.10 8.95
CA ASP A 331 12.89 -10.97 8.02
C ASP A 331 13.19 -11.49 6.61
N ALA A 332 12.49 -10.94 5.59
CA ALA A 332 12.59 -11.42 4.21
C ALA A 332 13.99 -11.23 3.62
N HIS A 333 14.68 -10.13 3.94
CA HIS A 333 16.05 -9.90 3.46
C HIS A 333 17.03 -10.90 4.06
N THR A 334 16.97 -11.08 5.38
CA THR A 334 17.82 -12.04 6.11
C THR A 334 17.61 -13.46 5.58
N PHE A 335 16.36 -13.88 5.38
CA PHE A 335 16.03 -15.19 4.83
C PHE A 335 16.57 -15.35 3.40
N LEU A 336 16.26 -14.41 2.49
CA LEU A 336 16.65 -14.49 1.09
C LEU A 336 18.17 -14.45 0.91
N GLN A 337 18.88 -13.65 1.70
CA GLN A 337 20.37 -13.65 1.70
C GLN A 337 20.95 -14.99 2.16
N ALA A 338 20.37 -15.60 3.19
CA ALA A 338 20.83 -16.92 3.65
C ALA A 338 20.54 -18.00 2.58
N TRP A 339 19.36 -17.95 1.98
CA TRP A 339 18.92 -18.91 0.97
C TRP A 339 19.68 -18.78 -0.36
N SER A 340 19.99 -17.58 -0.82
CA SER A 340 20.74 -17.34 -2.08
C SER A 340 22.10 -18.06 -2.13
N LYS A 341 22.70 -18.32 -0.97
CA LYS A 341 23.97 -19.05 -0.82
C LYS A 341 23.84 -20.57 -0.84
N ARG A 342 22.61 -21.10 -0.83
CA ARG A 342 22.28 -22.52 -0.65
C ARG A 342 21.15 -23.00 -1.56
N LEU A 343 20.98 -22.37 -2.73
CA LEU A 343 19.89 -22.73 -3.65
C LEU A 343 20.06 -24.18 -4.13
N PRO A 344 18.97 -24.94 -4.26
CA PRO A 344 19.02 -26.31 -4.72
C PRO A 344 19.25 -26.40 -6.23
N ASP A 345 19.79 -27.51 -6.69
CA ASP A 345 19.65 -27.93 -8.08
C ASP A 345 18.23 -28.46 -8.29
N MET A 346 17.49 -27.81 -9.15
CA MET A 346 16.11 -28.19 -9.46
C MET A 346 16.04 -29.11 -10.68
N GLY A 347 15.07 -30.01 -10.65
CA GLY A 347 14.67 -30.73 -11.85
C GLY A 347 14.08 -29.79 -12.92
N PRO A 348 13.91 -30.27 -14.17
CA PRO A 348 13.37 -29.45 -15.24
C PRO A 348 11.90 -29.11 -14.98
N ILE A 349 11.58 -27.81 -14.99
CA ILE A 349 10.19 -27.28 -14.84
C ILE A 349 9.73 -26.52 -16.09
N ASP A 350 10.34 -26.79 -17.25
CA ASP A 350 10.06 -26.05 -18.49
C ASP A 350 8.61 -26.18 -18.96
N ASP A 351 8.01 -27.37 -18.81
CA ASP A 351 6.61 -27.56 -19.20
C ASP A 351 5.66 -26.78 -18.29
N TRP A 352 5.99 -26.66 -17.00
CA TRP A 352 5.25 -25.83 -16.07
C TRP A 352 5.36 -24.34 -16.43
N ARG A 353 6.55 -23.86 -16.72
CA ARG A 353 6.78 -22.49 -17.17
C ARG A 353 6.02 -22.18 -18.46
N LYS A 354 6.10 -23.06 -19.46
CA LYS A 354 5.33 -22.95 -20.70
C LYS A 354 3.82 -22.89 -20.41
N ARG A 355 3.31 -23.70 -19.48
CA ARG A 355 1.91 -23.70 -19.09
C ARG A 355 1.50 -22.36 -18.45
N CYS A 356 2.30 -21.82 -17.54
CA CYS A 356 2.05 -20.51 -16.95
C CYS A 356 2.06 -19.38 -18.01
N ALA A 357 3.01 -19.41 -18.93
CA ALA A 357 3.08 -18.47 -20.03
C ALA A 357 1.88 -18.60 -21.00
N ASP A 358 1.45 -19.83 -21.29
CA ASP A 358 0.26 -20.11 -22.09
C ASP A 358 -1.01 -19.56 -21.43
N TRP A 359 -1.20 -19.74 -20.13
CA TRP A 359 -2.31 -19.13 -19.40
C TRP A 359 -2.29 -17.60 -19.49
N LYS A 360 -1.11 -16.98 -19.28
CA LYS A 360 -0.95 -15.52 -19.38
C LYS A 360 -1.32 -15.00 -20.77
N HIS A 361 -1.04 -15.76 -21.81
CA HIS A 361 -1.38 -15.43 -23.20
C HIS A 361 -2.87 -15.64 -23.49
N ARG A 362 -3.45 -16.77 -23.08
CA ARG A 362 -4.86 -17.12 -23.38
C ARG A 362 -5.88 -16.39 -22.52
N TYR A 363 -5.46 -15.99 -21.31
CA TYR A 363 -6.28 -15.25 -20.34
C TYR A 363 -5.60 -13.91 -20.00
N PRO A 364 -5.55 -12.99 -20.99
CA PRO A 364 -4.94 -11.68 -20.74
C PRO A 364 -5.73 -10.88 -19.70
N PRO A 365 -5.18 -9.80 -19.15
CA PRO A 365 -5.87 -8.96 -18.17
C PRO A 365 -7.25 -8.45 -18.63
N LEU A 366 -7.42 -8.29 -19.92
CA LEU A 366 -8.69 -7.88 -20.52
C LEU A 366 -9.72 -9.02 -20.65
N ASP A 367 -9.35 -10.25 -20.31
CA ASP A 367 -10.20 -11.45 -20.37
C ASP A 367 -10.98 -11.60 -21.70
N GLY A 368 -10.32 -11.31 -22.82
CA GLY A 368 -10.90 -11.38 -24.17
C GLY A 368 -11.88 -10.24 -24.50
N ARG A 369 -11.98 -9.20 -23.67
CA ARG A 369 -12.79 -8.01 -23.97
C ARG A 369 -12.36 -7.38 -25.27
N GLN A 370 -13.33 -7.03 -26.10
CA GLN A 370 -13.14 -6.24 -27.31
C GLN A 370 -13.83 -4.89 -27.13
N PHE A 371 -13.08 -3.82 -27.33
CA PHE A 371 -13.61 -2.47 -27.27
C PHE A 371 -13.97 -2.01 -28.69
N THR A 372 -15.26 -1.93 -28.96
CA THR A 372 -15.79 -1.51 -30.27
C THR A 372 -15.98 0.00 -30.33
N SER A 373 -16.01 0.68 -29.19
CA SER A 373 -16.14 2.13 -29.06
C SER A 373 -14.89 2.73 -28.43
N THR A 374 -14.58 3.96 -28.83
CA THR A 374 -13.53 4.78 -28.21
C THR A 374 -14.11 5.82 -27.25
N SER A 375 -15.43 5.97 -27.18
CA SER A 375 -16.19 6.88 -26.32
C SER A 375 -17.63 6.38 -26.14
N PRO A 376 -18.15 6.28 -24.87
CA PRO A 376 -17.42 6.49 -23.61
C PRO A 376 -16.32 5.47 -23.42
N ILE A 377 -15.30 5.83 -22.62
CA ILE A 377 -14.13 4.99 -22.39
C ILE A 377 -14.44 3.98 -21.29
N GLY A 378 -14.25 2.69 -21.55
CA GLY A 378 -14.32 1.66 -20.51
C GLY A 378 -13.11 1.73 -19.55
N HIS A 379 -13.30 1.37 -18.29
CA HIS A 379 -12.22 1.39 -17.29
C HIS A 379 -11.07 0.46 -17.68
N PHE A 380 -11.39 -0.76 -18.12
CA PHE A 380 -10.37 -1.72 -18.60
C PHE A 380 -9.64 -1.22 -19.84
N GLN A 381 -10.37 -0.61 -20.79
CA GLN A 381 -9.79 -0.01 -21.98
C GLN A 381 -8.82 1.13 -21.62
N PHE A 382 -9.23 1.99 -20.70
CA PHE A 382 -8.39 3.07 -20.20
C PHE A 382 -7.09 2.54 -19.59
N VAL A 383 -7.19 1.60 -18.65
CA VAL A 383 -6.02 1.09 -17.91
C VAL A 383 -5.06 0.31 -18.82
N ASP A 384 -5.59 -0.46 -19.76
CA ASP A 384 -4.77 -1.17 -20.74
C ASP A 384 -3.98 -0.17 -21.60
N HIS A 385 -4.65 0.85 -22.13
CA HIS A 385 -4.00 1.88 -22.93
C HIS A 385 -3.02 2.73 -22.11
N LEU A 386 -3.38 3.05 -20.86
CA LEU A 386 -2.49 3.75 -19.91
C LEU A 386 -1.16 3.00 -19.73
N SER A 387 -1.19 1.68 -19.72
CA SER A 387 0.01 0.84 -19.61
C SER A 387 1.01 1.06 -20.75
N ASP A 388 0.52 1.42 -21.94
CA ASP A 388 1.36 1.63 -23.13
C ASP A 388 1.91 3.06 -23.21
N VAL A 389 1.22 4.03 -22.61
CA VAL A 389 1.57 5.46 -22.74
C VAL A 389 2.32 6.04 -21.54
N VAL A 390 2.19 5.46 -20.34
CA VAL A 390 2.99 5.89 -19.18
C VAL A 390 4.44 5.44 -19.38
N PRO A 391 5.42 6.37 -19.37
CA PRO A 391 6.82 6.01 -19.63
C PRO A 391 7.40 5.08 -18.58
N GLU A 392 8.50 4.41 -18.94
CA GLU A 392 9.35 3.68 -17.98
C GLU A 392 9.93 4.63 -16.94
N ASN A 393 10.39 4.08 -15.83
CA ASN A 393 11.00 4.83 -14.73
C ASN A 393 10.12 5.95 -14.13
N HIS A 394 8.78 5.88 -14.29
CA HIS A 394 7.85 6.76 -13.58
C HIS A 394 7.39 6.13 -12.27
N LEU A 395 7.13 6.96 -11.28
CA LEU A 395 6.33 6.54 -10.14
C LEU A 395 4.86 6.51 -10.58
N VAL A 396 4.15 5.44 -10.25
CA VAL A 396 2.72 5.28 -10.56
C VAL A 396 1.98 4.97 -9.27
N ILE A 397 1.38 5.99 -8.69
CA ILE A 397 0.71 5.91 -7.40
C ILE A 397 -0.79 5.93 -7.64
N THR A 398 -1.54 5.07 -6.98
CA THR A 398 -2.98 5.04 -7.19
C THR A 398 -3.75 5.44 -5.94
N GLY A 399 -4.99 5.86 -6.13
CA GLY A 399 -5.99 5.82 -5.07
C GLY A 399 -6.14 4.41 -4.50
N SER A 400 -6.97 4.27 -3.50
CA SER A 400 -7.02 3.01 -2.72
C SER A 400 -8.38 2.38 -2.66
N SER A 401 -9.37 2.91 -3.37
CA SER A 401 -10.74 2.41 -3.28
C SER A 401 -11.48 2.45 -4.61
N GLY A 402 -12.47 1.57 -4.71
CA GLY A 402 -13.43 1.54 -5.78
C GLY A 402 -12.98 0.83 -7.05
N LEU A 403 -13.86 0.85 -8.05
CA LEU A 403 -13.69 0.17 -9.32
C LEU A 403 -12.40 0.58 -10.05
N ALA A 404 -12.02 1.85 -9.95
CA ALA A 404 -10.81 2.38 -10.58
C ALA A 404 -9.55 1.60 -10.16
N VAL A 405 -9.40 1.35 -8.85
CA VAL A 405 -8.25 0.63 -8.30
C VAL A 405 -8.29 -0.85 -8.62
N GLU A 406 -9.46 -1.47 -8.51
CA GLU A 406 -9.64 -2.89 -8.79
C GLU A 406 -9.32 -3.20 -10.25
N VAL A 407 -9.78 -2.37 -11.19
CA VAL A 407 -9.45 -2.49 -12.61
C VAL A 407 -7.98 -2.20 -12.87
N PHE A 408 -7.42 -1.16 -12.22
CA PHE A 408 -6.00 -0.82 -12.37
C PHE A 408 -5.11 -2.02 -12.02
N TYR A 409 -5.26 -2.60 -10.84
CA TYR A 409 -4.43 -3.72 -10.41
C TYR A 409 -4.75 -5.05 -11.12
N THR A 410 -5.88 -5.14 -11.81
CA THR A 410 -6.17 -6.28 -12.70
C THR A 410 -5.47 -6.11 -14.05
N ALA A 411 -5.52 -4.92 -14.67
CA ALA A 411 -5.20 -4.72 -16.07
C ALA A 411 -3.88 -3.99 -16.34
N PHE A 412 -3.36 -3.18 -15.40
CA PHE A 412 -2.16 -2.38 -15.64
C PHE A 412 -0.92 -3.26 -15.83
N ARG A 413 -0.23 -3.06 -16.96
CA ARG A 413 1.00 -3.76 -17.35
C ARG A 413 2.21 -2.89 -17.00
N ASN A 414 2.74 -3.08 -15.79
CA ASN A 414 3.88 -2.29 -15.34
C ASN A 414 5.13 -2.53 -16.18
N ARG A 415 5.86 -1.44 -16.45
CA ARG A 415 7.10 -1.44 -17.25
C ARG A 415 8.34 -1.39 -16.35
N GLN A 416 9.50 -1.54 -16.98
CA GLN A 416 10.78 -1.48 -16.29
C GLN A 416 10.95 -0.16 -15.55
N GLY A 417 11.40 -0.24 -14.29
CA GLY A 417 11.69 0.91 -13.44
C GLY A 417 10.49 1.67 -12.89
N GLN A 418 9.25 1.28 -13.24
CA GLN A 418 8.06 1.86 -12.62
C GLN A 418 7.92 1.38 -11.19
N ARG A 419 7.61 2.29 -10.26
CA ARG A 419 7.30 2.00 -8.87
C ARG A 419 5.80 2.15 -8.65
N LEU A 420 5.13 1.06 -8.20
CA LEU A 420 3.68 1.01 -7.98
C LEU A 420 3.36 0.80 -6.51
N PHE A 421 2.41 1.56 -5.97
CA PHE A 421 1.80 1.25 -4.67
C PHE A 421 0.48 1.99 -4.40
N LEU A 422 -0.22 1.51 -3.37
CA LEU A 422 -1.45 2.05 -2.81
C LEU A 422 -1.52 1.68 -1.31
N THR A 423 -2.52 2.16 -0.59
CA THR A 423 -2.89 1.57 0.71
C THR A 423 -3.94 0.49 0.50
N SER A 424 -3.51 -0.78 0.36
CA SER A 424 -4.40 -1.90 0.02
C SER A 424 -5.18 -2.45 1.21
N GLY A 425 -4.56 -2.45 2.40
CA GLY A 425 -5.14 -3.08 3.58
C GLY A 425 -6.24 -2.25 4.25
N LEU A 426 -6.09 -0.92 4.32
CA LEU A 426 -7.12 -0.02 4.82
C LEU A 426 -8.06 0.47 3.72
N GLY A 427 -7.54 0.74 2.53
CA GLY A 427 -8.32 1.16 1.40
C GLY A 427 -8.99 2.53 1.57
N SER A 428 -8.35 3.46 2.26
CA SER A 428 -8.93 4.78 2.52
C SER A 428 -9.03 5.62 1.27
N MET A 429 -10.19 6.25 1.05
CA MET A 429 -10.36 7.28 0.02
C MET A 429 -9.49 8.52 0.34
N GLY A 430 -9.12 9.27 -0.70
CA GLY A 430 -8.27 10.45 -0.57
C GLY A 430 -6.78 10.17 -0.46
N TYR A 431 -6.34 8.92 -0.63
CA TYR A 431 -4.94 8.51 -0.48
C TYR A 431 -4.05 8.95 -1.65
N GLY A 432 -4.52 8.78 -2.89
CA GLY A 432 -3.67 8.82 -4.08
C GLY A 432 -2.91 10.13 -4.26
N LEU A 433 -3.60 11.27 -4.17
CA LEU A 433 -2.99 12.58 -4.40
C LEU A 433 -1.89 12.94 -3.38
N PRO A 434 -2.12 12.88 -2.05
CA PRO A 434 -1.06 13.12 -1.07
C PRO A 434 0.07 12.09 -1.14
N ALA A 435 -0.25 10.81 -1.41
CA ALA A 435 0.74 9.76 -1.54
C ALA A 435 1.65 9.98 -2.76
N ALA A 436 1.08 10.37 -3.90
CA ALA A 436 1.86 10.71 -5.09
C ALA A 436 2.77 11.92 -4.85
N MET A 437 2.29 12.91 -4.10
CA MET A 437 3.08 14.07 -3.69
C MET A 437 4.28 13.64 -2.82
N GLY A 438 4.04 12.88 -1.76
CA GLY A 438 5.10 12.40 -0.86
C GLY A 438 6.12 11.52 -1.58
N ALA A 439 5.67 10.59 -2.42
CA ALA A 439 6.53 9.73 -3.22
C ALA A 439 7.38 10.51 -4.23
N CYS A 440 6.77 11.48 -4.94
CA CYS A 440 7.47 12.34 -5.90
C CYS A 440 8.61 13.11 -5.23
N ILE A 441 8.34 13.70 -4.07
CA ILE A 441 9.34 14.45 -3.28
C ILE A 441 10.46 13.49 -2.83
N ALA A 442 10.12 12.35 -2.27
CA ALA A 442 11.07 11.34 -1.80
C ALA A 442 12.02 10.81 -2.88
N ALA A 443 11.52 10.73 -4.11
CA ALA A 443 12.29 10.30 -5.29
C ALA A 443 13.10 11.43 -5.94
N GLY A 444 13.36 12.54 -5.24
CA GLY A 444 14.08 13.69 -5.81
C GLY A 444 13.30 14.37 -6.94
N ARG A 445 11.99 14.44 -6.84
CA ARG A 445 11.07 14.99 -7.84
C ARG A 445 11.10 14.24 -9.17
N GLN A 446 11.14 12.92 -9.11
CA GLN A 446 11.01 12.06 -10.29
C GLN A 446 9.60 12.20 -10.89
N PRO A 447 9.46 12.18 -12.25
CA PRO A 447 8.15 12.21 -12.89
C PRO A 447 7.20 11.15 -12.32
N THR A 448 6.02 11.61 -11.91
CA THR A 448 5.05 10.81 -11.14
C THR A 448 3.68 10.88 -11.81
N VAL A 449 3.02 9.73 -11.89
CA VAL A 449 1.62 9.61 -12.30
C VAL A 449 0.79 9.22 -11.08
N CYS A 450 -0.20 10.03 -10.76
CA CYS A 450 -1.22 9.72 -9.77
C CYS A 450 -2.49 9.29 -10.49
N VAL A 451 -2.98 8.06 -10.27
CA VAL A 451 -4.27 7.61 -10.81
C VAL A 451 -5.28 7.57 -9.67
N GLU A 452 -6.23 8.48 -9.68
CA GLU A 452 -7.21 8.64 -8.61
C GLU A 452 -8.64 8.61 -9.16
N SER A 453 -9.61 8.13 -8.40
CA SER A 453 -11.03 8.22 -8.77
C SER A 453 -11.62 9.57 -8.36
N ASP A 454 -12.63 10.01 -9.10
CA ASP A 454 -13.35 11.26 -8.86
C ASP A 454 -13.85 11.39 -7.41
N GLY A 455 -14.55 10.39 -6.91
CA GLY A 455 -15.09 10.40 -5.56
C GLY A 455 -14.03 10.33 -4.46
N SER A 456 -12.93 9.60 -4.68
CA SER A 456 -11.83 9.51 -3.73
C SER A 456 -11.04 10.82 -3.65
N LEU A 457 -10.78 11.47 -4.79
CA LEU A 457 -10.07 12.74 -4.86
C LEU A 457 -10.74 13.83 -4.00
N MET A 458 -12.08 13.82 -3.88
CA MET A 458 -12.83 14.81 -3.10
C MET A 458 -12.40 14.91 -1.63
N LEU A 459 -11.80 13.86 -1.07
CA LEU A 459 -11.38 13.87 0.35
C LEU A 459 -10.09 14.65 0.60
N ASN A 460 -9.25 14.85 -0.42
CA ASN A 460 -7.99 15.61 -0.34
C ASN A 460 -7.79 16.54 -1.55
N LEU A 461 -8.87 16.99 -2.17
CA LEU A 461 -8.86 17.87 -3.35
C LEU A 461 -8.07 19.18 -3.11
N GLN A 462 -8.10 19.71 -1.89
CA GLN A 462 -7.38 20.94 -1.50
C GLN A 462 -5.86 20.83 -1.70
N GLU A 463 -5.30 19.62 -1.74
CA GLU A 463 -3.87 19.41 -1.95
C GLU A 463 -3.42 19.71 -3.39
N LEU A 464 -4.33 20.01 -4.31
CA LEU A 464 -3.98 20.64 -5.59
C LEU A 464 -3.21 21.96 -5.39
N ALA A 465 -3.55 22.71 -4.33
CA ALA A 465 -2.82 23.93 -3.96
C ALA A 465 -1.38 23.61 -3.52
N THR A 466 -1.18 22.54 -2.74
CA THR A 466 0.15 22.06 -2.34
C THR A 466 0.97 21.61 -3.56
N LEU A 467 0.36 20.83 -4.49
CA LEU A 467 1.03 20.46 -5.74
C LEU A 467 1.49 21.67 -6.53
N LYS A 468 0.62 22.67 -6.66
CA LYS A 468 0.93 23.92 -7.37
C LYS A 468 2.08 24.66 -6.73
N GLN A 469 2.04 24.84 -5.40
CA GLN A 469 3.10 25.52 -4.66
C GLN A 469 4.45 24.79 -4.77
N GLN A 470 4.43 23.46 -4.70
CA GLN A 470 5.63 22.63 -4.80
C GLN A 470 6.11 22.44 -6.25
N ASN A 471 5.30 22.81 -7.26
CA ASN A 471 5.57 22.65 -8.69
C ASN A 471 6.14 21.26 -9.03
N LEU A 472 5.45 20.20 -8.55
CA LEU A 472 5.90 18.84 -8.72
C LEU A 472 5.73 18.36 -10.17
N PRO A 473 6.65 17.55 -10.72
CA PRO A 473 6.51 16.90 -12.02
C PRO A 473 5.51 15.75 -11.93
N LEU A 474 4.23 16.07 -11.67
CA LEU A 474 3.17 15.13 -11.38
C LEU A 474 1.99 15.31 -12.32
N THR A 475 1.59 14.22 -12.98
CA THR A 475 0.33 14.13 -13.72
C THR A 475 -0.72 13.46 -12.84
N LEU A 476 -1.74 14.21 -12.42
CA LEU A 476 -2.92 13.66 -11.76
C LEU A 476 -3.92 13.22 -12.82
N VAL A 477 -4.18 11.93 -12.93
CA VAL A 477 -5.19 11.33 -13.79
C VAL A 477 -6.43 11.02 -12.95
N ILE A 478 -7.53 11.71 -13.23
CA ILE A 478 -8.81 11.53 -12.56
C ILE A 478 -9.66 10.59 -13.40
N MET A 479 -9.94 9.41 -12.87
CA MET A 479 -10.89 8.46 -13.42
C MET A 479 -12.31 8.89 -13.02
N ASN A 480 -12.95 9.69 -13.88
CA ASN A 480 -14.27 10.25 -13.63
C ASN A 480 -15.38 9.34 -14.17
N ASN A 481 -16.09 8.69 -13.25
CA ASN A 481 -17.27 7.87 -13.53
C ASN A 481 -18.54 8.40 -12.83
N ASN A 482 -18.57 9.70 -12.51
CA ASN A 482 -19.69 10.39 -11.86
C ASN A 482 -20.06 9.83 -10.47
N GLY A 483 -19.06 9.48 -9.65
CA GLY A 483 -19.28 9.10 -8.25
C GLY A 483 -18.74 7.73 -7.86
N TYR A 484 -19.46 6.99 -7.03
CA TYR A 484 -19.01 5.75 -6.41
C TYR A 484 -19.48 4.51 -7.19
N ALA A 485 -18.85 4.21 -8.34
CA ALA A 485 -19.24 3.10 -9.21
C ALA A 485 -19.24 1.74 -8.50
N SER A 486 -18.28 1.47 -7.62
CA SER A 486 -18.23 0.23 -6.83
C SER A 486 -19.45 0.10 -5.91
N ILE A 487 -19.90 1.21 -5.31
CA ILE A 487 -21.11 1.25 -4.47
C ILE A 487 -22.36 1.11 -5.32
N ARG A 488 -22.44 1.77 -6.49
CA ARG A 488 -23.56 1.57 -7.44
C ARG A 488 -23.67 0.10 -7.84
N ASN A 489 -22.54 -0.56 -8.15
CA ASN A 489 -22.52 -1.99 -8.46
C ASN A 489 -23.07 -2.84 -7.30
N THR A 490 -22.67 -2.55 -6.07
CA THR A 490 -23.20 -3.23 -4.88
C THR A 490 -24.70 -3.01 -4.72
N GLN A 491 -25.16 -1.76 -4.82
CA GLN A 491 -26.57 -1.39 -4.68
C GLN A 491 -27.43 -2.02 -5.78
N ARG A 492 -26.91 -2.10 -7.00
CA ARG A 492 -27.59 -2.77 -8.12
C ARG A 492 -27.71 -4.28 -7.89
N ASN A 493 -26.61 -4.93 -7.51
CA ASN A 493 -26.54 -6.39 -7.46
C ASN A 493 -27.25 -6.99 -6.24
N TYR A 494 -27.19 -6.32 -5.09
CA TYR A 494 -27.71 -6.85 -3.82
C TYR A 494 -29.00 -6.17 -3.35
N PHE A 495 -29.26 -4.93 -3.81
CA PHE A 495 -30.38 -4.12 -3.30
C PHE A 495 -31.33 -3.64 -4.39
N GLN A 496 -31.41 -4.36 -5.52
CA GLN A 496 -32.38 -4.10 -6.62
C GLN A 496 -32.28 -2.66 -7.17
N GLY A 497 -31.09 -2.07 -7.18
CA GLY A 497 -30.89 -0.71 -7.69
C GLY A 497 -31.42 0.41 -6.79
N ARG A 498 -31.63 0.16 -5.50
CA ARG A 498 -31.94 1.25 -4.55
C ARG A 498 -30.67 2.04 -4.25
N TYR A 499 -30.45 3.09 -5.02
CA TYR A 499 -29.26 3.93 -4.94
C TYR A 499 -29.34 4.95 -3.81
N VAL A 500 -28.28 5.05 -2.99
CA VAL A 500 -28.13 6.03 -1.91
C VAL A 500 -26.73 6.61 -1.94
N GLY A 501 -26.58 7.92 -2.18
CA GLY A 501 -25.33 8.65 -2.08
C GLY A 501 -24.19 8.17 -3.01
N SER A 502 -24.51 7.52 -4.14
CA SER A 502 -23.53 6.88 -5.01
C SER A 502 -23.38 7.53 -6.39
N GLY A 503 -24.23 8.51 -6.71
CA GLY A 503 -24.19 9.27 -7.96
C GLY A 503 -25.22 10.41 -7.95
N GLN A 504 -25.30 11.17 -9.03
CA GLN A 504 -26.10 12.39 -9.11
C GLN A 504 -27.60 12.14 -8.78
N THR A 505 -28.17 11.05 -9.30
CA THR A 505 -29.58 10.69 -9.06
C THR A 505 -29.88 10.28 -7.62
N SER A 506 -28.85 9.99 -6.83
CA SER A 506 -28.94 9.57 -5.43
C SER A 506 -28.35 10.60 -4.45
N GLY A 507 -28.21 11.86 -4.88
CA GLY A 507 -27.84 12.98 -4.02
C GLY A 507 -26.34 13.29 -3.94
N LEU A 508 -25.49 12.63 -4.74
CA LEU A 508 -24.06 12.91 -4.80
C LEU A 508 -23.73 13.68 -6.08
N TRP A 509 -23.15 14.87 -5.94
CA TRP A 509 -22.69 15.70 -7.05
C TRP A 509 -21.17 15.75 -7.11
N MET A 510 -20.60 15.62 -8.31
CA MET A 510 -19.18 15.80 -8.58
C MET A 510 -18.94 17.16 -9.26
N PRO A 511 -17.89 17.90 -8.84
CA PRO A 511 -17.56 19.17 -9.46
C PRO A 511 -16.92 18.97 -10.84
N ASP A 512 -16.82 20.05 -11.61
CA ASP A 512 -15.93 20.11 -12.75
C ASP A 512 -14.48 20.24 -12.28
N PHE A 513 -13.75 19.15 -12.28
CA PHE A 513 -12.39 19.07 -11.76
C PHE A 513 -11.41 19.94 -12.58
N LEU A 514 -11.69 20.14 -13.87
CA LEU A 514 -10.83 20.99 -14.71
C LEU A 514 -11.01 22.47 -14.36
N GLN A 515 -12.23 22.91 -14.09
CA GLN A 515 -12.44 24.29 -13.63
C GLN A 515 -11.73 24.55 -12.28
N LEU A 516 -11.75 23.58 -11.37
CA LEU A 516 -11.04 23.68 -10.09
C LEU A 516 -9.52 23.74 -10.30
N ALA A 517 -8.96 22.88 -11.14
CA ALA A 517 -7.53 22.89 -11.48
C ALA A 517 -7.12 24.20 -12.16
N GLN A 518 -7.93 24.73 -13.09
CA GLN A 518 -7.71 25.99 -13.77
C GLN A 518 -7.74 27.17 -12.79
N ALA A 519 -8.68 27.18 -11.84
CA ALA A 519 -8.75 28.22 -10.81
C ALA A 519 -7.49 28.27 -9.93
N MET A 520 -6.79 27.13 -9.76
CA MET A 520 -5.49 27.03 -9.07
C MET A 520 -4.29 27.25 -10.00
N GLY A 521 -4.52 27.59 -11.29
CA GLY A 521 -3.47 27.82 -12.27
C GLY A 521 -2.69 26.56 -12.65
N ILE A 522 -3.33 25.39 -12.61
CA ILE A 522 -2.75 24.10 -13.02
C ILE A 522 -3.20 23.81 -14.45
N ARG A 523 -2.28 23.35 -15.30
CA ARG A 523 -2.62 22.88 -16.66
C ARG A 523 -3.52 21.67 -16.56
N CYS A 524 -4.53 21.58 -17.44
CA CYS A 524 -5.47 20.46 -17.42
C CYS A 524 -5.98 20.12 -18.81
N GLU A 525 -6.33 18.86 -18.98
CA GLU A 525 -6.87 18.29 -20.22
C GLU A 525 -8.00 17.32 -19.88
N ARG A 526 -9.06 17.30 -20.76
CA ARG A 526 -10.14 16.31 -20.66
C ARG A 526 -9.99 15.29 -21.77
N VAL A 527 -10.01 14.03 -21.38
CA VAL A 527 -9.95 12.87 -22.27
C VAL A 527 -11.33 12.23 -22.31
N THR A 528 -11.97 12.28 -23.47
CA THR A 528 -13.30 11.68 -23.74
C THR A 528 -13.25 10.55 -24.75
N ASP A 529 -12.11 10.39 -25.42
CA ASP A 529 -11.83 9.34 -26.39
C ASP A 529 -10.45 8.74 -26.05
N VAL A 530 -10.35 7.43 -26.01
CA VAL A 530 -9.12 6.73 -25.63
C VAL A 530 -7.92 7.09 -26.49
N ARG A 531 -8.12 7.49 -27.75
CA ARG A 531 -7.07 7.94 -28.67
C ARG A 531 -6.39 9.25 -28.26
N GLN A 532 -7.03 10.03 -27.39
CA GLN A 532 -6.45 11.25 -26.80
C GLN A 532 -5.43 10.93 -25.68
N LEU A 533 -5.48 9.71 -25.12
CA LEU A 533 -4.53 9.27 -24.12
C LEU A 533 -3.20 8.93 -24.80
N THR A 534 -2.27 9.84 -24.78
CA THR A 534 -0.98 9.73 -25.48
C THR A 534 0.20 10.04 -24.54
N PRO A 535 1.43 9.65 -24.88
CA PRO A 535 2.60 9.87 -24.02
C PRO A 535 2.85 11.34 -23.65
N HIS A 536 2.39 12.31 -24.46
CA HIS A 536 2.60 13.73 -24.15
C HIS A 536 1.86 14.21 -22.90
N LEU A 537 0.84 13.46 -22.44
CA LEU A 537 0.18 13.76 -21.16
C LEU A 537 1.11 13.56 -19.96
N PHE A 538 2.16 12.77 -20.12
CA PHE A 538 3.12 12.38 -19.09
C PHE A 538 4.49 13.02 -19.31
N ASP A 539 4.50 14.30 -19.66
CA ASP A 539 5.67 15.10 -20.05
C ASP A 539 6.56 15.55 -18.88
N GLY A 540 6.29 15.08 -17.66
CA GLY A 540 7.05 15.45 -16.45
C GLY A 540 6.73 16.85 -15.92
N HIS A 541 5.59 17.43 -16.29
CA HIS A 541 5.11 18.70 -15.74
C HIS A 541 3.83 18.53 -14.94
N LEU A 542 3.58 19.45 -14.00
CA LEU A 542 2.33 19.45 -13.25
C LEU A 542 1.12 19.61 -14.17
N LYS A 543 0.23 18.63 -14.14
CA LYS A 543 -0.95 18.56 -15.01
C LYS A 543 -2.07 17.77 -14.33
N VAL A 544 -3.32 18.16 -14.57
CA VAL A 544 -4.52 17.37 -14.26
C VAL A 544 -5.13 16.84 -15.56
N VAL A 545 -5.32 15.55 -15.65
CA VAL A 545 -5.96 14.88 -16.79
C VAL A 545 -7.23 14.21 -16.29
N GLU A 546 -8.40 14.71 -16.70
CA GLU A 546 -9.69 14.11 -16.38
C GLU A 546 -10.11 13.16 -17.49
N VAL A 547 -10.27 11.89 -17.17
CA VAL A 547 -10.70 10.87 -18.11
C VAL A 547 -12.15 10.51 -17.84
N MET A 548 -13.02 10.76 -18.83
CA MET A 548 -14.45 10.47 -18.73
C MET A 548 -14.71 8.99 -19.01
N LEU A 549 -15.09 8.26 -17.99
CA LEU A 549 -15.28 6.82 -18.05
C LEU A 549 -16.76 6.44 -18.04
N GLU A 550 -17.05 5.21 -18.47
CA GLU A 550 -18.35 4.60 -18.29
C GLU A 550 -18.75 4.55 -16.80
N GLU A 551 -19.98 4.94 -16.50
CA GLU A 551 -20.47 5.00 -15.13
C GLU A 551 -20.67 3.62 -14.50
N ASP A 552 -21.04 2.62 -15.29
CA ASP A 552 -21.58 1.33 -14.82
C ASP A 552 -20.83 0.10 -15.33
N GLU A 553 -19.53 0.22 -15.61
CA GLU A 553 -18.74 -0.94 -16.06
C GLU A 553 -18.69 -2.03 -14.96
N ILE A 554 -18.76 -3.28 -15.42
CA ILE A 554 -18.73 -4.45 -14.53
C ILE A 554 -17.29 -4.89 -14.30
N LEU A 555 -16.90 -5.03 -13.02
CA LEU A 555 -15.64 -5.65 -12.64
C LEU A 555 -15.69 -7.16 -12.90
N ALA A 556 -14.96 -7.60 -13.90
CA ALA A 556 -14.78 -9.01 -14.25
C ALA A 556 -13.44 -9.21 -14.97
N PRO A 557 -12.76 -10.37 -14.83
CA PRO A 557 -13.19 -11.48 -13.99
C PRO A 557 -12.97 -11.23 -12.50
N LYS A 558 -13.76 -11.85 -11.65
CA LYS A 558 -13.56 -11.87 -10.20
C LYS A 558 -14.07 -13.19 -9.61
N VAL A 559 -13.50 -13.61 -8.49
CA VAL A 559 -14.00 -14.80 -7.78
C VAL A 559 -15.42 -14.54 -7.29
N SER A 560 -16.32 -15.48 -7.56
CA SER A 560 -17.72 -15.36 -7.21
C SER A 560 -17.97 -15.66 -5.75
N ALA A 561 -18.92 -14.98 -5.16
CA ALA A 561 -19.51 -15.30 -3.87
C ALA A 561 -20.96 -15.78 -4.14
N LEU A 562 -21.28 -16.98 -3.69
CA LEU A 562 -22.58 -17.61 -3.93
C LEU A 562 -23.44 -17.55 -2.67
N PRO A 563 -24.57 -16.80 -2.67
CA PRO A 563 -25.54 -16.84 -1.60
C PRO A 563 -26.15 -18.25 -1.48
N GLN A 564 -26.28 -18.75 -0.26
CA GLN A 564 -26.92 -20.00 0.05
C GLN A 564 -28.36 -19.77 0.54
N ALA A 565 -29.19 -20.83 0.49
CA ALA A 565 -30.58 -20.76 0.94
C ALA A 565 -30.73 -20.41 2.44
N ASP A 566 -29.72 -20.68 3.25
CA ASP A 566 -29.67 -20.35 4.67
C ASP A 566 -29.17 -18.92 4.97
N GLY A 567 -28.93 -18.13 3.92
CA GLY A 567 -28.41 -16.76 4.03
C GLY A 567 -26.88 -16.67 4.17
N SER A 568 -26.16 -17.77 4.25
CA SER A 568 -24.70 -17.80 4.21
C SER A 568 -24.16 -17.51 2.80
N ILE A 569 -22.90 -17.11 2.71
CA ILE A 569 -22.22 -16.84 1.44
C ILE A 569 -20.99 -17.76 1.35
N ILE A 570 -20.92 -18.57 0.29
CA ILE A 570 -19.76 -19.40 -0.01
C ILE A 570 -18.88 -18.67 -1.02
N SER A 571 -17.62 -18.43 -0.68
CA SER A 571 -16.63 -17.95 -1.62
C SER A 571 -16.10 -19.11 -2.46
N MET A 572 -16.14 -18.95 -3.77
CA MET A 572 -15.63 -19.94 -4.71
C MET A 572 -14.11 -20.04 -4.63
N PRO A 573 -13.49 -21.16 -5.02
CA PRO A 573 -12.04 -21.24 -5.11
C PRO A 573 -11.51 -20.30 -6.21
N LEU A 574 -10.24 -19.92 -6.10
CA LEU A 574 -9.60 -18.93 -6.99
C LEU A 574 -9.71 -19.24 -8.48
N GLU A 575 -9.76 -20.52 -8.86
CA GLU A 575 -9.89 -20.92 -10.26
C GLU A 575 -11.27 -20.63 -10.85
N ASP A 576 -12.28 -20.39 -10.01
CA ASP A 576 -13.68 -20.27 -10.47
C ASP A 576 -14.18 -18.83 -10.40
N MET A 577 -13.81 -18.08 -11.41
CA MET A 577 -14.09 -16.65 -11.52
C MET A 577 -15.30 -16.38 -12.42
N SER A 578 -16.11 -15.41 -12.06
CA SER A 578 -17.22 -14.89 -12.88
C SER A 578 -16.72 -13.88 -13.94
N PRO A 579 -17.21 -13.95 -15.21
CA PRO A 579 -18.10 -14.98 -15.75
C PRO A 579 -17.46 -16.37 -15.73
N LEU A 580 -18.26 -17.38 -15.38
CA LEU A 580 -17.76 -18.73 -15.23
C LEU A 580 -17.31 -19.32 -16.58
N LEU A 581 -16.16 -19.98 -16.60
CA LEU A 581 -15.75 -20.76 -17.76
C LEU A 581 -16.66 -21.99 -17.92
N PRO A 582 -16.90 -22.46 -19.16
CA PRO A 582 -17.49 -23.77 -19.38
C PRO A 582 -16.75 -24.85 -18.57
N ARG A 583 -17.49 -25.75 -17.93
CA ARG A 583 -16.90 -26.73 -16.98
C ARG A 583 -15.86 -27.65 -17.62
N ASP A 584 -16.05 -28.01 -18.89
CA ASP A 584 -15.07 -28.78 -19.68
C ASP A 584 -13.79 -27.98 -19.94
N VAL A 585 -13.89 -26.65 -20.13
CA VAL A 585 -12.73 -25.76 -20.27
C VAL A 585 -12.01 -25.65 -18.93
N LEU A 586 -12.73 -25.36 -17.83
CA LEU A 586 -12.12 -25.28 -16.52
C LEU A 586 -11.40 -26.58 -16.13
N ARG A 587 -12.01 -27.75 -16.40
CA ARG A 587 -11.36 -29.05 -16.14
C ARG A 587 -10.07 -29.25 -16.92
N LYS A 588 -9.96 -28.72 -18.14
CA LYS A 588 -8.71 -28.76 -18.94
C LYS A 588 -7.62 -27.82 -18.42
N GLU A 589 -8.01 -26.74 -17.76
CA GLU A 589 -7.06 -25.81 -17.15
C GLU A 589 -6.56 -26.29 -15.77
N MET A 590 -7.32 -27.13 -15.09
CA MET A 590 -6.93 -27.65 -13.79
C MET A 590 -6.14 -28.95 -13.92
N LEU A 591 -4.92 -28.96 -13.36
CA LEU A 591 -4.03 -30.12 -13.26
C LEU A 591 -4.27 -30.92 -11.98
N ILE A 592 -5.20 -30.46 -11.16
CA ILE A 592 -5.68 -31.07 -9.93
C ILE A 592 -7.20 -31.25 -10.01
N PRO A 593 -7.83 -32.12 -9.22
CA PRO A 593 -9.28 -32.22 -9.19
C PRO A 593 -9.95 -30.88 -8.87
N LEU A 594 -11.09 -30.62 -9.50
CA LEU A 594 -11.88 -29.42 -9.18
C LEU A 594 -12.26 -29.44 -7.70
N HIS A 595 -12.41 -28.27 -7.14
CA HIS A 595 -12.98 -28.11 -5.81
C HIS A 595 -14.46 -28.55 -5.82
N GLN A 596 -14.92 -29.16 -4.74
CA GLN A 596 -16.30 -29.68 -4.66
C GLN A 596 -17.36 -28.61 -4.99
N SER A 597 -17.18 -27.37 -4.52
CA SER A 597 -18.09 -26.27 -4.85
C SER A 597 -18.13 -25.91 -6.34
N SER A 598 -17.02 -26.12 -7.07
CA SER A 598 -16.96 -25.88 -8.53
C SER A 598 -17.67 -26.97 -9.35
N GLU A 599 -17.78 -28.18 -8.82
CA GLU A 599 -18.45 -29.28 -9.52
C GLU A 599 -19.98 -29.16 -9.49
N HIS A 600 -20.53 -28.57 -8.45
CA HIS A 600 -21.98 -28.49 -8.19
C HIS A 600 -22.66 -27.23 -8.72
N ILE A 601 -21.97 -26.33 -9.40
CA ILE A 601 -22.53 -25.05 -9.93
C ILE A 601 -23.65 -25.25 -10.97
N HIS A 602 -23.79 -26.42 -11.58
CA HIS A 602 -24.82 -26.68 -12.60
C HIS A 602 -26.28 -26.81 -12.08
N THR A 603 -26.49 -26.61 -10.80
CA THR A 603 -27.79 -26.86 -10.17
C THR A 603 -28.44 -25.59 -9.56
N ILE A 604 -27.94 -24.41 -9.89
CA ILE A 604 -28.53 -23.14 -9.43
C ILE A 604 -29.08 -22.35 -10.62
#